data_d389982e61dd35d67b7f6ee843de5d77
#
_entry.id   d389982e61dd35d67b7f6ee843de5d77
#
_cell.length_a   1.000
_cell.length_b   1.000
_cell.length_c   1.000
_cell.angle_alpha   90.00
_cell.angle_beta   90.00
_cell.angle_gamma   90.00
#
_symmetry.space_group_name_H-M   'P 1'
#
loop_
_entity.id
_entity.type
_entity.pdbx_description
1 polymer ?
#
loop_
_entity_poly.entity_id
_entity_poly.type
_entity_poly.pdbx_seq_one_letter_code
_entity_poly.pdbx_strand_id
1 'polypeptide(L)'
;MGKKYLILLAFLGVFAHAQVNRFFYDYKYIADSTNKADVKSDVMFLDIDKNGSKYYSREKFASDSATKADIAKQMKGGFGGSINIKKSIKPGTIFSTVTKKYPDYSVSFSENIGNTSYKMPEDQKPEWKILPEKQKIGEYNTQKATTNYGGRSWVAWFSTDIPFQDGPYKFYGLPGLIVKIEDTTGSHIMTLIGNKKTEAASQEDLQIPGLTTIGLGGKEIEISKKQFKKAWKDYLTDPTKDMKQTMSTLPAGAVVQMKNQDGKSIDMNEMYRNIEKRAKEDQLKNNNKIEPDLFK
;
A
#
# COMPACT_ATOMS: atom_id res chain seq x y z
N MET A 1 29.18 -55.00 35.08
CA MET A 1 27.92 -54.24 35.08
C MET A 1 28.21 -52.77 34.63
N GLY A 2 28.09 -52.47 33.35
CA GLY A 2 28.33 -51.12 32.79
C GLY A 2 27.04 -50.34 32.70
N LYS A 3 26.93 -49.23 33.44
CA LYS A 3 25.82 -48.30 33.35
C LYS A 3 25.96 -47.48 32.09
N LYS A 4 25.08 -47.69 31.11
CA LYS A 4 24.92 -46.82 29.95
C LYS A 4 24.12 -45.57 30.36
N TYR A 5 24.76 -44.41 30.37
CA TYR A 5 24.08 -43.12 30.52
C TYR A 5 23.53 -42.70 29.15
N LEU A 6 22.21 -42.68 29.05
CA LEU A 6 21.48 -42.12 27.89
C LEU A 6 21.42 -40.58 28.05
N ILE A 7 22.23 -39.86 27.28
CA ILE A 7 22.16 -38.39 27.24
C ILE A 7 20.99 -38.00 26.33
N LEU A 8 19.91 -37.58 26.93
CA LEU A 8 18.74 -37.03 26.24
C LEU A 8 19.08 -35.57 25.83
N LEU A 9 19.50 -35.34 24.59
CA LEU A 9 19.66 -33.99 24.03
C LEU A 9 18.26 -33.38 23.81
N ALA A 10 17.81 -32.54 24.73
CA ALA A 10 16.62 -31.74 24.53
C ALA A 10 16.90 -30.66 23.48
N PHE A 11 16.41 -30.84 22.26
CA PHE A 11 16.39 -29.83 21.22
C PHE A 11 15.39 -28.74 21.62
N LEU A 12 15.85 -27.69 22.31
CA LEU A 12 15.10 -26.47 22.47
C LEU A 12 15.00 -25.80 21.12
N GLY A 13 13.89 -26.03 20.41
CA GLY A 13 13.54 -25.31 19.21
C GLY A 13 13.34 -23.83 19.54
N VAL A 14 14.34 -23.01 19.28
CA VAL A 14 14.21 -21.55 19.31
C VAL A 14 13.31 -21.18 18.12
N PHE A 15 12.05 -20.87 18.40
CA PHE A 15 11.17 -20.21 17.43
C PHE A 15 11.74 -18.81 17.17
N ALA A 16 12.63 -18.70 16.19
CA ALA A 16 13.12 -17.42 15.71
C ALA A 16 11.96 -16.73 14.96
N HIS A 17 11.18 -15.92 15.66
CA HIS A 17 10.28 -14.99 14.99
C HIS A 17 11.10 -14.07 14.09
N ALA A 18 10.71 -13.95 12.83
CA ALA A 18 11.40 -13.08 11.89
C ALA A 18 11.29 -11.64 12.37
N GLN A 19 12.42 -11.07 12.82
CA GLN A 19 12.49 -9.69 13.28
C GLN A 19 12.42 -8.75 12.08
N VAL A 20 11.54 -7.75 12.16
CA VAL A 20 11.32 -6.72 11.15
C VAL A 20 11.77 -5.37 11.72
N ASN A 21 12.54 -4.62 10.96
CA ASN A 21 12.83 -3.21 11.24
C ASN A 21 11.76 -2.36 10.57
N ARG A 22 10.90 -1.73 11.36
CA ARG A 22 9.84 -0.84 10.89
C ARG A 22 10.27 0.59 11.01
N PHE A 23 10.28 1.30 9.89
CA PHE A 23 10.53 2.73 9.78
C PHE A 23 9.23 3.45 9.50
N PHE A 24 9.03 4.61 10.14
CA PHE A 24 7.82 5.43 10.01
C PHE A 24 8.17 6.66 9.19
N TYR A 25 7.43 6.89 8.09
CA TYR A 25 7.58 8.08 7.27
C TYR A 25 6.33 8.93 7.34
N ASP A 26 6.50 10.23 7.62
CA ASP A 26 5.45 11.23 7.36
C ASP A 26 5.49 11.55 5.88
N TYR A 27 4.44 11.16 5.17
CA TYR A 27 4.26 11.45 3.75
C TYR A 27 3.28 12.59 3.58
N LYS A 28 3.80 13.77 3.23
CA LYS A 28 3.03 14.95 2.87
C LYS A 28 2.91 15.06 1.37
N TYR A 29 1.71 15.33 0.88
CA TYR A 29 1.50 15.47 -0.55
C TYR A 29 0.37 16.44 -0.89
N ILE A 30 0.50 17.07 -2.05
CA ILE A 30 -0.49 17.95 -2.65
C ILE A 30 -1.17 17.16 -3.76
N ALA A 31 -2.43 16.75 -3.53
CA ALA A 31 -3.17 15.93 -4.47
C ALA A 31 -3.65 16.73 -5.69
N ASP A 32 -4.02 17.98 -5.48
CA ASP A 32 -4.53 18.91 -6.51
C ASP A 32 -3.46 19.96 -6.84
N SER A 33 -2.90 19.89 -8.05
CA SER A 33 -1.87 20.81 -8.51
C SER A 33 -2.33 22.27 -8.57
N THR A 34 -3.66 22.51 -8.60
CA THR A 34 -4.27 23.85 -8.62
C THR A 34 -4.51 24.40 -7.22
N ASN A 35 -4.50 23.57 -6.19
CA ASN A 35 -4.69 23.95 -4.78
C ASN A 35 -3.50 23.53 -3.90
N LYS A 36 -2.40 24.22 -4.04
CA LYS A 36 -1.15 23.90 -3.31
C LYS A 36 -1.24 24.09 -1.80
N ALA A 37 -2.27 24.78 -1.30
CA ALA A 37 -2.50 24.97 0.12
C ALA A 37 -3.11 23.72 0.80
N ASP A 38 -3.77 22.84 0.03
CA ASP A 38 -4.37 21.60 0.54
C ASP A 38 -3.31 20.49 0.61
N VAL A 39 -2.47 20.57 1.65
CA VAL A 39 -1.46 19.54 1.93
C VAL A 39 -2.09 18.42 2.72
N LYS A 40 -2.13 17.23 2.15
CA LYS A 40 -2.54 15.99 2.81
C LYS A 40 -1.35 15.27 3.42
N SER A 41 -1.61 14.43 4.42
CA SER A 41 -0.56 13.61 5.03
C SER A 41 -1.07 12.22 5.39
N ASP A 42 -0.17 11.22 5.27
CA ASP A 42 -0.36 9.86 5.75
C ASP A 42 0.94 9.36 6.40
N VAL A 43 0.82 8.57 7.45
CA VAL A 43 1.98 7.90 8.03
C VAL A 43 2.18 6.57 7.33
N MET A 44 3.34 6.43 6.69
CA MET A 44 3.69 5.23 5.96
C MET A 44 4.67 4.36 6.77
N PHE A 45 4.49 3.06 6.68
CA PHE A 45 5.42 2.07 7.20
C PHE A 45 6.35 1.59 6.09
N LEU A 46 7.65 1.51 6.37
CA LEU A 46 8.63 0.74 5.62
C LEU A 46 9.12 -0.38 6.54
N ASP A 47 8.66 -1.58 6.29
CA ASP A 47 9.08 -2.78 6.98
C ASP A 47 10.21 -3.42 6.19
N ILE A 48 11.35 -3.66 6.86
CA ILE A 48 12.54 -4.29 6.27
C ILE A 48 12.88 -5.56 7.05
N ASP A 49 12.95 -6.68 6.35
CA ASP A 49 13.46 -7.95 6.85
C ASP A 49 14.58 -8.51 5.96
N LYS A 50 15.02 -9.74 6.23
CA LYS A 50 16.09 -10.41 5.45
C LYS A 50 15.71 -10.70 3.99
N ASN A 51 14.42 -10.76 3.67
CA ASN A 51 13.92 -11.15 2.35
C ASN A 51 13.56 -9.94 1.47
N GLY A 52 13.43 -8.75 2.09
CA GLY A 52 13.05 -7.56 1.35
C GLY A 52 12.42 -6.48 2.22
N SER A 53 11.69 -5.58 1.56
CA SER A 53 10.95 -4.53 2.24
C SER A 53 9.54 -4.36 1.68
N LYS A 54 8.66 -3.78 2.52
CA LYS A 54 7.30 -3.42 2.14
C LYS A 54 6.98 -2.01 2.64
N TYR A 55 6.52 -1.15 1.72
CA TYR A 55 6.11 0.22 2.00
C TYR A 55 4.60 0.34 1.83
N TYR A 56 3.88 0.81 2.86
CA TYR A 56 2.41 0.84 2.89
C TYR A 56 1.86 1.80 3.96
N SER A 57 0.59 2.22 3.83
CA SER A 57 -0.07 3.12 4.78
C SER A 57 -0.37 2.45 6.12
N ARG A 58 -0.07 3.17 7.21
CA ARG A 58 -0.47 2.80 8.57
C ARG A 58 -1.99 2.75 8.71
N GLU A 59 -2.70 3.74 8.19
CA GLU A 59 -4.15 3.84 8.30
C GLU A 59 -4.85 2.68 7.54
N LYS A 60 -4.36 2.39 6.33
CA LYS A 60 -4.85 1.23 5.56
C LYS A 60 -4.62 -0.07 6.34
N PHE A 61 -3.42 -0.28 6.87
CA PHE A 61 -3.09 -1.46 7.66
C PHE A 61 -4.00 -1.61 8.88
N ALA A 62 -4.22 -0.54 9.65
CA ALA A 62 -5.08 -0.54 10.82
C ALA A 62 -6.54 -0.85 10.45
N SER A 63 -7.05 -0.23 9.39
CA SER A 63 -8.41 -0.47 8.88
C SER A 63 -8.60 -1.91 8.39
N ASP A 64 -7.65 -2.45 7.63
CA ASP A 64 -7.70 -3.82 7.12
C ASP A 64 -7.62 -4.83 8.28
N SER A 65 -6.77 -4.58 9.30
CA SER A 65 -6.65 -5.41 10.49
C SER A 65 -7.94 -5.42 11.33
N ALA A 66 -8.54 -4.25 11.54
CA ALA A 66 -9.80 -4.12 12.26
C ALA A 66 -10.95 -4.83 11.52
N THR A 67 -11.01 -4.69 10.20
CA THR A 67 -12.00 -5.36 9.35
C THR A 67 -11.86 -6.87 9.42
N LYS A 68 -10.62 -7.40 9.34
CA LYS A 68 -10.33 -8.83 9.48
C LYS A 68 -10.76 -9.36 10.85
N ALA A 69 -10.46 -8.63 11.92
CA ALA A 69 -10.84 -9.02 13.29
C ALA A 69 -12.37 -9.04 13.49
N ASP A 70 -13.08 -8.06 12.93
CA ASP A 70 -14.54 -7.98 13.00
C ASP A 70 -15.21 -9.14 12.24
N ILE A 71 -14.74 -9.44 11.02
CA ILE A 71 -15.20 -10.59 10.25
C ILE A 71 -14.96 -11.90 11.00
N ALA A 72 -13.75 -12.09 11.55
CA ALA A 72 -13.44 -13.29 12.32
C ALA A 72 -14.35 -13.46 13.54
N LYS A 73 -14.70 -12.36 14.21
CA LYS A 73 -15.66 -12.35 15.34
C LYS A 73 -17.06 -12.75 14.88
N GLN A 74 -17.56 -12.19 13.78
CA GLN A 74 -18.88 -12.52 13.24
C GLN A 74 -18.97 -13.98 12.83
N MET A 75 -17.92 -14.56 12.24
CA MET A 75 -17.85 -15.98 11.88
C MET A 75 -17.88 -16.91 13.09
N LYS A 76 -17.19 -16.57 14.21
CA LYS A 76 -17.19 -17.34 15.45
C LYS A 76 -18.56 -17.33 16.15
N GLY A 77 -19.34 -16.26 15.97
CA GLY A 77 -20.68 -16.13 16.55
C GLY A 77 -21.80 -16.94 15.88
N GLY A 78 -21.46 -17.73 14.86
CA GLY A 78 -22.40 -18.49 14.04
C GLY A 78 -22.79 -17.73 12.78
N PHE A 79 -22.62 -18.38 11.61
CA PHE A 79 -22.90 -17.77 10.32
C PHE A 79 -24.40 -17.69 10.06
N GLY A 80 -25.02 -16.57 10.43
CA GLY A 80 -26.44 -16.29 10.18
C GLY A 80 -26.77 -15.83 8.76
N GLY A 81 -25.91 -16.16 7.76
CA GLY A 81 -26.15 -15.85 6.34
C GLY A 81 -25.79 -14.43 5.90
N SER A 82 -25.35 -13.52 6.80
CA SER A 82 -24.90 -12.18 6.43
C SER A 82 -23.68 -11.75 7.23
N ILE A 83 -22.68 -11.15 6.55
CA ILE A 83 -21.54 -10.49 7.19
C ILE A 83 -21.69 -8.99 7.01
N ASN A 84 -21.67 -8.26 8.12
CA ASN A 84 -21.75 -6.80 8.09
C ASN A 84 -20.35 -6.21 8.17
N ILE A 85 -19.88 -5.60 7.08
CA ILE A 85 -18.53 -5.04 7.00
C ILE A 85 -18.60 -3.52 7.13
N LYS A 86 -18.04 -3.02 8.22
CA LYS A 86 -17.85 -1.59 8.45
C LYS A 86 -16.40 -1.25 8.18
N LYS A 87 -16.13 -0.60 7.06
CA LYS A 87 -14.79 -0.10 6.73
C LYS A 87 -14.76 1.41 6.95
N SER A 88 -13.91 1.87 7.86
CA SER A 88 -13.66 3.30 8.07
C SER A 88 -12.23 3.61 7.63
N ILE A 89 -12.08 4.49 6.66
CA ILE A 89 -10.79 4.92 6.13
C ILE A 89 -10.76 6.45 6.19
N LYS A 90 -9.68 7.00 6.72
CA LYS A 90 -9.52 8.45 6.80
C LYS A 90 -9.29 9.06 5.42
N PRO A 91 -9.81 10.26 5.14
CA PRO A 91 -9.45 11.00 3.94
C PRO A 91 -7.94 11.19 3.85
N GLY A 92 -7.37 11.04 2.65
CA GLY A 92 -5.93 11.17 2.44
C GLY A 92 -5.13 9.87 2.66
N THR A 93 -5.77 8.76 3.02
CA THR A 93 -5.09 7.46 3.15
C THR A 93 -4.56 7.00 1.78
N ILE A 94 -3.29 6.59 1.76
CA ILE A 94 -2.65 6.01 0.58
C ILE A 94 -2.97 4.51 0.49
N PHE A 95 -3.47 4.06 -0.66
CA PHE A 95 -3.85 2.66 -0.87
C PHE A 95 -2.76 1.83 -1.54
N SER A 96 -1.85 2.49 -2.24
CA SER A 96 -0.75 1.82 -2.92
C SER A 96 0.22 1.13 -1.95
N THR A 97 0.80 0.05 -2.42
CA THR A 97 1.83 -0.71 -1.69
C THR A 97 3.01 -0.99 -2.61
N VAL A 98 4.22 -0.84 -2.08
CA VAL A 98 5.45 -1.23 -2.77
C VAL A 98 6.10 -2.38 -2.03
N THR A 99 6.50 -3.41 -2.76
CA THR A 99 7.30 -4.52 -2.22
C THR A 99 8.61 -4.61 -2.99
N LYS A 100 9.73 -4.71 -2.27
CA LYS A 100 11.06 -4.91 -2.83
C LYS A 100 11.61 -6.24 -2.31
N LYS A 101 12.06 -7.13 -3.16
CA LYS A 101 12.65 -8.41 -2.78
C LYS A 101 14.17 -8.32 -2.85
N TYR A 102 14.85 -8.82 -1.85
CA TYR A 102 16.32 -8.87 -1.81
C TYR A 102 16.85 -10.22 -2.31
N PRO A 103 18.09 -10.29 -2.79
CA PRO A 103 19.09 -9.20 -2.86
C PRO A 103 19.02 -8.35 -4.13
N ASP A 104 18.28 -8.74 -5.15
CA ASP A 104 18.26 -8.14 -6.50
C ASP A 104 17.35 -6.90 -6.60
N TYR A 105 16.64 -6.57 -5.53
CA TYR A 105 15.67 -5.47 -5.50
C TYR A 105 14.62 -5.56 -6.62
N SER A 106 14.06 -6.77 -6.84
CA SER A 106 12.90 -6.86 -7.71
C SER A 106 11.70 -6.18 -7.05
N VAL A 107 11.26 -5.10 -7.69
CA VAL A 107 10.21 -4.22 -7.14
C VAL A 107 8.87 -4.53 -7.77
N SER A 108 7.82 -4.61 -6.96
CA SER A 108 6.44 -4.64 -7.40
C SER A 108 5.62 -3.53 -6.74
N PHE A 109 4.71 -2.98 -7.51
CA PHE A 109 3.82 -1.89 -7.10
C PHE A 109 2.38 -2.31 -7.24
N SER A 110 1.62 -2.19 -6.15
CA SER A 110 0.19 -2.48 -6.12
C SER A 110 -0.60 -1.19 -5.99
N GLU A 111 -1.59 -1.01 -6.84
CA GLU A 111 -2.46 0.16 -6.90
C GLU A 111 -3.89 -0.24 -7.22
N ASN A 112 -4.85 0.52 -6.71
CA ASN A 112 -6.27 0.26 -6.94
C ASN A 112 -6.82 1.17 -8.05
N ILE A 113 -7.63 0.57 -8.93
CA ILE A 113 -8.51 1.29 -9.85
C ILE A 113 -9.94 0.89 -9.49
N GLY A 114 -10.72 1.83 -8.97
CA GLY A 114 -12.01 1.51 -8.39
C GLY A 114 -11.89 0.48 -7.26
N ASN A 115 -12.58 -0.65 -7.41
CA ASN A 115 -12.54 -1.74 -6.42
C ASN A 115 -11.53 -2.85 -6.76
N THR A 116 -10.81 -2.74 -7.86
CA THR A 116 -9.87 -3.76 -8.33
C THR A 116 -8.45 -3.40 -7.95
N SER A 117 -7.73 -4.32 -7.32
CA SER A 117 -6.31 -4.18 -6.98
C SER A 117 -5.45 -4.77 -8.08
N TYR A 118 -4.51 -3.99 -8.58
CA TYR A 118 -3.56 -4.38 -9.62
C TYR A 118 -2.15 -4.36 -9.08
N LYS A 119 -1.38 -5.39 -9.40
CA LYS A 119 0.03 -5.50 -9.09
C LYS A 119 0.86 -5.49 -10.35
N MET A 120 1.87 -4.66 -10.38
CA MET A 120 2.76 -4.46 -11.52
C MET A 120 4.21 -4.65 -11.14
N PRO A 121 5.04 -5.29 -11.97
CA PRO A 121 6.48 -5.22 -11.82
C PRO A 121 6.96 -3.79 -12.10
N GLU A 122 8.02 -3.37 -11.39
CA GLU A 122 8.71 -2.12 -11.62
C GLU A 122 10.06 -2.39 -12.27
N ASP A 123 10.19 -2.03 -13.54
CA ASP A 123 11.39 -2.26 -14.32
C ASP A 123 12.38 -1.09 -14.24
N GLN A 124 11.89 0.10 -13.89
CA GLN A 124 12.73 1.29 -13.75
C GLN A 124 13.43 1.28 -12.38
N LYS A 125 14.75 1.41 -12.40
CA LYS A 125 15.57 1.58 -11.19
C LYS A 125 15.89 3.06 -10.99
N PRO A 126 15.90 3.56 -9.72
CA PRO A 126 16.39 4.90 -9.44
C PRO A 126 17.89 5.00 -9.78
N GLU A 127 18.25 5.94 -10.65
CA GLU A 127 19.64 6.25 -10.97
C GLU A 127 20.08 7.47 -10.16
N TRP A 128 20.95 7.25 -9.17
CA TRP A 128 21.35 8.29 -8.23
C TRP A 128 22.60 9.04 -8.63
N LYS A 129 22.52 10.38 -8.56
CA LYS A 129 23.69 11.24 -8.53
C LYS A 129 23.91 11.67 -7.08
N ILE A 130 24.94 11.11 -6.43
CA ILE A 130 25.32 11.50 -5.05
C ILE A 130 26.10 12.81 -5.12
N LEU A 131 25.77 13.73 -4.23
CA LEU A 131 26.32 15.08 -4.15
C LEU A 131 27.09 15.25 -2.83
N PRO A 132 28.05 16.22 -2.77
CA PRO A 132 28.89 16.41 -1.57
C PRO A 132 28.15 17.08 -0.41
N GLU A 133 27.00 17.67 -0.63
CA GLU A 133 26.24 18.39 0.39
C GLU A 133 25.76 17.43 1.49
N LYS A 134 26.00 17.86 2.72
CA LYS A 134 25.60 17.14 3.94
C LYS A 134 24.77 18.06 4.83
N GLN A 135 23.81 17.48 5.53
CA GLN A 135 23.06 18.19 6.56
C GLN A 135 22.55 17.20 7.62
N LYS A 136 22.17 17.70 8.77
CA LYS A 136 21.50 16.92 9.80
C LYS A 136 19.99 17.02 9.62
N ILE A 137 19.30 15.85 9.56
CA ILE A 137 17.83 15.76 9.50
C ILE A 137 17.39 14.92 10.70
N GLY A 138 16.64 15.53 11.63
CA GLY A 138 16.37 14.90 12.91
C GLY A 138 17.69 14.59 13.64
N GLU A 139 17.90 13.32 13.99
CA GLU A 139 19.14 12.84 14.65
C GLU A 139 20.20 12.32 13.65
N TYR A 140 19.88 12.21 12.36
CA TYR A 140 20.72 11.55 11.36
C TYR A 140 21.61 12.53 10.61
N ASN A 141 22.90 12.16 10.44
CA ASN A 141 23.79 12.82 9.50
C ASN A 141 23.47 12.31 8.09
N THR A 142 23.14 13.20 7.18
CA THR A 142 22.68 12.83 5.85
C THR A 142 23.55 13.44 4.76
N GLN A 143 23.57 12.74 3.62
CA GLN A 143 24.17 13.22 2.37
C GLN A 143 23.11 13.30 1.28
N LYS A 144 23.25 14.29 0.42
CA LYS A 144 22.31 14.57 -0.68
C LYS A 144 22.54 13.65 -1.87
N ALA A 145 21.45 13.24 -2.50
CA ALA A 145 21.45 12.59 -3.80
C ALA A 145 20.26 13.09 -4.63
N THR A 146 20.37 12.99 -5.96
CA THR A 146 19.28 13.36 -6.87
C THR A 146 19.04 12.27 -7.89
N THR A 147 17.81 12.17 -8.36
CA THR A 147 17.41 11.27 -9.45
C THR A 147 16.21 11.81 -10.20
N ASN A 148 16.02 11.33 -11.45
CA ASN A 148 14.77 11.51 -12.20
C ASN A 148 14.04 10.16 -12.20
N TYR A 149 12.81 10.14 -11.71
CA TYR A 149 12.06 8.92 -11.56
C TYR A 149 10.54 9.16 -11.66
N GLY A 150 9.83 8.33 -12.46
CA GLY A 150 8.38 8.36 -12.56
C GLY A 150 7.79 9.66 -13.11
N GLY A 151 8.58 10.45 -13.89
CA GLY A 151 8.18 11.74 -14.45
C GLY A 151 8.41 12.93 -13.53
N ARG A 152 9.20 12.75 -12.44
CA ARG A 152 9.60 13.81 -11.50
C ARG A 152 11.11 13.83 -11.27
N SER A 153 11.62 14.99 -10.89
CA SER A 153 12.99 15.14 -10.36
C SER A 153 12.93 15.11 -8.83
N TRP A 154 13.79 14.32 -8.22
CA TRP A 154 13.80 14.03 -6.78
C TRP A 154 15.10 14.45 -6.12
N VAL A 155 15.00 14.94 -4.88
CA VAL A 155 16.11 15.20 -3.98
C VAL A 155 15.96 14.29 -2.77
N ALA A 156 16.94 13.41 -2.55
CA ALA A 156 16.99 12.50 -1.41
C ALA A 156 18.13 12.90 -0.47
N TRP A 157 17.92 12.66 0.81
CA TRP A 157 18.88 12.74 1.89
C TRP A 157 18.95 11.38 2.56
N PHE A 158 20.08 10.70 2.44
CA PHE A 158 20.30 9.37 2.99
C PHE A 158 21.35 9.39 4.09
N SER A 159 21.25 8.44 5.03
CA SER A 159 22.21 8.28 6.13
C SER A 159 22.87 6.92 6.10
N THR A 160 24.20 6.91 6.14
CA THR A 160 24.98 5.68 6.29
C THR A 160 24.97 5.14 7.73
N ASP A 161 24.47 5.93 8.70
CA ASP A 161 24.29 5.49 10.09
C ASP A 161 23.22 4.39 10.20
N ILE A 162 22.35 4.28 9.18
CA ILE A 162 21.33 3.23 9.07
C ILE A 162 21.66 2.36 7.84
N PRO A 163 22.25 1.15 8.06
CA PRO A 163 22.87 0.37 6.98
C PRO A 163 21.86 -0.43 6.13
N PHE A 164 20.77 0.22 5.71
CA PHE A 164 19.80 -0.34 4.76
C PHE A 164 19.84 0.48 3.47
N GLN A 165 20.18 -0.15 2.34
CA GLN A 165 20.16 0.51 1.03
C GLN A 165 18.73 0.64 0.48
N ASP A 166 17.82 1.11 1.31
CA ASP A 166 16.40 1.18 1.05
C ASP A 166 15.83 2.57 1.37
N GLY A 167 14.53 2.76 1.13
CA GLY A 167 13.84 4.01 1.38
C GLY A 167 12.34 3.91 1.10
N PRO A 168 11.60 5.01 1.29
CA PRO A 168 10.16 5.05 1.08
C PRO A 168 9.82 4.86 -0.40
N TYR A 169 8.60 4.40 -0.64
CA TYR A 169 8.07 4.15 -1.98
C TYR A 169 8.98 3.20 -2.79
N LYS A 170 9.26 3.50 -4.04
CA LYS A 170 10.10 2.71 -4.95
C LYS A 170 11.60 3.10 -4.91
N PHE A 171 12.00 3.94 -3.95
CA PHE A 171 13.36 4.45 -3.87
C PHE A 171 14.26 3.53 -3.05
N TYR A 172 15.44 3.18 -3.60
CA TYR A 172 16.45 2.30 -3.00
C TYR A 172 17.81 2.49 -3.69
N GLY A 173 18.87 1.85 -3.17
CA GLY A 173 20.17 1.75 -3.83
C GLY A 173 21.17 2.84 -3.46
N LEU A 174 20.86 3.75 -2.53
CA LEU A 174 21.83 4.62 -1.89
C LEU A 174 22.61 3.86 -0.79
N PRO A 175 23.83 4.24 -0.44
CA PRO A 175 24.64 3.54 0.55
C PRO A 175 24.18 3.84 1.99
N GLY A 176 22.90 3.66 2.27
CA GLY A 176 22.21 3.90 3.54
C GLY A 176 20.74 4.21 3.35
N LEU A 177 19.99 4.28 4.45
CA LEU A 177 18.55 4.51 4.40
C LEU A 177 18.25 5.96 3.97
N ILE A 178 17.26 6.11 3.10
CA ILE A 178 16.75 7.44 2.72
C ILE A 178 15.94 8.00 3.89
N VAL A 179 16.47 9.04 4.54
CA VAL A 179 15.85 9.73 5.68
C VAL A 179 14.79 10.73 5.23
N LYS A 180 15.05 11.43 4.13
CA LYS A 180 14.09 12.35 3.52
C LYS A 180 14.20 12.26 2.00
N ILE A 181 13.07 12.32 1.32
CA ILE A 181 13.00 12.50 -0.12
C ILE A 181 11.85 13.41 -0.48
N GLU A 182 12.09 14.31 -1.43
CA GLU A 182 11.09 15.24 -1.92
C GLU A 182 11.24 15.47 -3.43
N ASP A 183 10.14 15.68 -4.13
CA ASP A 183 10.22 16.13 -5.50
C ASP A 183 10.57 17.63 -5.56
N THR A 184 11.17 18.08 -6.64
CA THR A 184 11.65 19.47 -6.79
C THR A 184 10.54 20.51 -6.75
N THR A 185 9.27 20.12 -6.90
CA THR A 185 8.12 21.02 -6.77
C THR A 185 7.60 21.15 -5.33
N GLY A 186 8.11 20.33 -4.40
CA GLY A 186 7.62 20.24 -3.03
C GLY A 186 6.21 19.63 -2.90
N SER A 187 5.74 18.96 -3.96
CA SER A 187 4.40 18.36 -3.97
C SER A 187 4.33 17.01 -3.26
N HIS A 188 5.45 16.32 -3.16
CA HIS A 188 5.56 15.01 -2.49
C HIS A 188 6.80 15.01 -1.60
N ILE A 189 6.59 14.86 -0.29
CA ILE A 189 7.67 14.89 0.70
C ILE A 189 7.48 13.70 1.63
N MET A 190 8.50 12.85 1.75
CA MET A 190 8.52 11.72 2.68
C MET A 190 9.69 11.90 3.64
N THR A 191 9.40 11.98 4.94
CA THR A 191 10.42 12.21 5.98
C THR A 191 10.34 11.12 7.03
N LEU A 192 11.48 10.51 7.36
CA LEU A 192 11.59 9.54 8.45
C LEU A 192 11.33 10.25 9.78
N ILE A 193 10.36 9.74 10.54
CA ILE A 193 9.94 10.29 11.84
C ILE A 193 10.19 9.35 13.02
N GLY A 194 10.66 8.13 12.76
CA GLY A 194 11.00 7.16 13.80
C GLY A 194 11.18 5.76 13.26
N ASN A 195 11.61 4.87 14.12
CA ASN A 195 11.75 3.45 13.81
C ASN A 195 11.52 2.58 15.05
N LYS A 196 11.23 1.31 14.83
CA LYS A 196 11.20 0.28 15.88
C LYS A 196 11.47 -1.10 15.30
N LYS A 197 11.93 -2.02 16.14
CA LYS A 197 11.90 -3.44 15.84
C LYS A 197 10.53 -4.02 16.18
N THR A 198 10.00 -4.87 15.34
CA THR A 198 8.71 -5.55 15.54
C THR A 198 8.78 -6.97 14.99
N GLU A 199 7.84 -7.79 15.35
CA GLU A 199 7.65 -9.08 14.70
C GLU A 199 6.99 -8.89 13.34
N ALA A 200 7.28 -9.78 12.41
CA ALA A 200 6.57 -9.81 11.14
C ALA A 200 5.07 -9.96 11.42
N ALA A 201 4.27 -9.01 10.95
CA ALA A 201 2.83 -9.18 11.02
C ALA A 201 2.47 -10.43 10.20
N SER A 202 1.90 -11.43 10.86
CA SER A 202 1.35 -12.59 10.17
C SER A 202 0.23 -12.08 9.26
N GLN A 203 0.54 -11.91 7.98
CA GLN A 203 -0.48 -11.72 6.96
C GLN A 203 -1.09 -13.11 6.67
N GLU A 204 -1.80 -13.66 7.64
CA GLU A 204 -2.77 -14.69 7.30
C GLU A 204 -3.87 -13.98 6.49
N ASP A 205 -3.81 -14.15 5.20
CA ASP A 205 -4.93 -13.83 4.33
C ASP A 205 -6.10 -14.68 4.80
N LEU A 206 -7.05 -14.05 5.47
CA LEU A 206 -8.33 -14.68 5.77
C LEU A 206 -8.97 -15.02 4.41
N GLN A 207 -8.68 -16.21 3.92
CA GLN A 207 -9.37 -16.77 2.78
C GLN A 207 -10.78 -17.17 3.23
N ILE A 208 -11.70 -16.25 3.17
CA ILE A 208 -13.10 -16.51 3.46
C ILE A 208 -13.75 -16.90 2.15
N PRO A 209 -14.17 -18.17 1.99
CA PRO A 209 -14.87 -18.59 0.78
C PRO A 209 -16.10 -17.70 0.53
N GLY A 210 -16.20 -17.14 -0.68
CA GLY A 210 -17.29 -16.25 -1.07
C GLY A 210 -17.04 -14.75 -0.84
N LEU A 211 -16.11 -14.33 0.03
CA LEU A 211 -15.81 -12.91 0.26
C LEU A 211 -14.92 -12.30 -0.82
N THR A 212 -14.10 -13.10 -1.46
CA THR A 212 -13.28 -12.68 -2.62
C THR A 212 -14.16 -12.20 -3.79
N THR A 213 -15.39 -12.68 -3.87
CA THR A 213 -16.34 -12.32 -4.94
C THR A 213 -16.95 -10.92 -4.72
N ILE A 214 -16.94 -10.39 -3.50
CA ILE A 214 -17.53 -9.07 -3.17
C ILE A 214 -16.48 -7.96 -2.97
N GLY A 215 -15.25 -8.15 -3.44
CA GLY A 215 -14.23 -7.10 -3.41
C GLY A 215 -13.59 -6.83 -2.04
N LEU A 216 -13.84 -7.71 -1.07
CA LEU A 216 -13.25 -7.63 0.27
C LEU A 216 -12.09 -8.64 0.36
N GLY A 217 -10.93 -8.23 -0.09
CA GLY A 217 -9.77 -9.10 -0.24
C GLY A 217 -9.68 -9.75 -1.62
N GLY A 218 -10.13 -9.04 -2.66
CA GLY A 218 -10.02 -9.49 -4.05
C GLY A 218 -8.58 -9.87 -4.38
N LYS A 219 -8.41 -10.99 -5.09
CA LYS A 219 -7.13 -11.43 -5.61
C LYS A 219 -6.50 -10.27 -6.39
N GLU A 220 -5.31 -9.88 -6.00
CA GLU A 220 -4.53 -8.89 -6.72
C GLU A 220 -4.26 -9.38 -8.14
N ILE A 221 -4.60 -8.60 -9.16
CA ILE A 221 -4.43 -8.96 -10.56
C ILE A 221 -3.04 -8.51 -11.01
N GLU A 222 -2.19 -9.47 -11.36
CA GLU A 222 -0.87 -9.16 -11.90
C GLU A 222 -0.97 -8.75 -13.37
N ILE A 223 -0.51 -7.53 -13.68
CA ILE A 223 -0.55 -6.95 -15.02
C ILE A 223 0.73 -6.14 -15.30
N SER A 224 0.99 -5.88 -16.59
CA SER A 224 2.04 -4.96 -16.99
C SER A 224 1.62 -3.49 -16.78
N LYS A 225 2.59 -2.57 -16.68
CA LYS A 225 2.33 -1.12 -16.66
C LYS A 225 1.49 -0.65 -17.85
N LYS A 226 1.69 -1.25 -19.04
CA LYS A 226 0.90 -0.93 -20.24
C LYS A 226 -0.58 -1.30 -20.06
N GLN A 227 -0.84 -2.48 -19.49
CA GLN A 227 -2.20 -2.92 -19.17
C GLN A 227 -2.84 -2.07 -18.09
N PHE A 228 -2.07 -1.67 -17.06
CA PHE A 228 -2.55 -0.75 -16.02
C PHE A 228 -2.96 0.60 -16.60
N LYS A 229 -2.13 1.21 -17.45
CA LYS A 229 -2.47 2.47 -18.13
C LYS A 229 -3.75 2.34 -18.96
N LYS A 230 -3.95 1.21 -19.63
CA LYS A 230 -5.20 0.94 -20.35
C LYS A 230 -6.39 0.83 -19.38
N ALA A 231 -6.27 0.04 -18.31
CA ALA A 231 -7.32 -0.09 -17.30
C ALA A 231 -7.66 1.25 -16.64
N TRP A 232 -6.65 2.09 -16.38
CA TRP A 232 -6.85 3.46 -15.89
C TRP A 232 -7.66 4.32 -16.86
N LYS A 233 -7.32 4.33 -18.14
CA LYS A 233 -8.08 5.05 -19.18
C LYS A 233 -9.52 4.53 -19.33
N ASP A 234 -9.69 3.22 -19.30
CA ASP A 234 -11.02 2.58 -19.36
C ASP A 234 -11.87 3.00 -18.15
N TYR A 235 -11.29 3.03 -16.93
CA TYR A 235 -11.94 3.52 -15.72
C TYR A 235 -12.33 5.00 -15.79
N LEU A 236 -11.47 5.85 -16.31
CA LEU A 236 -11.80 7.28 -16.51
C LEU A 236 -12.96 7.48 -17.47
N THR A 237 -13.16 6.56 -18.42
CA THR A 237 -14.26 6.60 -19.41
C THR A 237 -15.57 6.10 -18.82
N ASP A 238 -15.55 4.96 -18.10
CA ASP A 238 -16.72 4.38 -17.41
C ASP A 238 -16.28 3.77 -16.06
N PRO A 239 -16.34 4.55 -14.96
CA PRO A 239 -15.95 4.08 -13.63
C PRO A 239 -16.85 2.96 -13.07
N THR A 240 -18.00 2.73 -13.69
CA THR A 240 -19.00 1.76 -13.23
C THR A 240 -18.96 0.44 -13.99
N LYS A 241 -18.13 0.35 -15.04
CA LYS A 241 -18.07 -0.79 -15.96
C LYS A 241 -17.87 -2.13 -15.24
N ASP A 242 -16.84 -2.20 -14.38
CA ASP A 242 -16.52 -3.45 -13.67
C ASP A 242 -17.64 -3.86 -12.72
N MET A 243 -18.29 -2.90 -12.07
CA MET A 243 -19.42 -3.17 -11.19
C MET A 243 -20.65 -3.65 -12.00
N LYS A 244 -20.98 -2.99 -13.11
CA LYS A 244 -22.06 -3.42 -14.01
C LYS A 244 -21.79 -4.84 -14.54
N GLN A 245 -20.55 -5.13 -14.92
CA GLN A 245 -20.16 -6.47 -15.37
C GLN A 245 -20.30 -7.51 -14.26
N THR A 246 -19.82 -7.23 -13.05
CA THR A 246 -19.95 -8.11 -11.89
C THR A 246 -21.43 -8.41 -11.60
N MET A 247 -22.29 -7.40 -11.64
CA MET A 247 -23.72 -7.58 -11.42
C MET A 247 -24.38 -8.43 -12.52
N SER A 248 -23.93 -8.31 -13.77
CA SER A 248 -24.47 -9.11 -14.91
C SER A 248 -24.05 -10.59 -14.88
N THR A 249 -22.98 -10.92 -14.13
CA THR A 249 -22.47 -12.31 -14.00
C THR A 249 -23.04 -13.04 -12.78
N LEU A 250 -23.88 -12.40 -11.99
CA LEU A 250 -24.51 -13.04 -10.85
C LEU A 250 -25.48 -14.15 -11.33
N PRO A 251 -25.61 -15.26 -10.56
CA PRO A 251 -26.55 -16.32 -10.88
C PRO A 251 -28.00 -15.80 -11.00
N ALA A 252 -28.78 -16.38 -11.88
CA ALA A 252 -30.18 -16.04 -12.01
C ALA A 252 -30.92 -16.21 -10.67
N GLY A 253 -31.60 -15.16 -10.22
CA GLY A 253 -32.30 -15.13 -8.94
C GLY A 253 -31.44 -14.57 -7.75
N ALA A 254 -30.16 -14.28 -7.96
CA ALA A 254 -29.38 -13.57 -6.95
C ALA A 254 -29.87 -12.11 -6.85
N VAL A 255 -30.31 -11.70 -5.67
CA VAL A 255 -30.70 -10.31 -5.38
C VAL A 255 -29.60 -9.66 -4.55
N VAL A 256 -28.90 -8.68 -5.13
CA VAL A 256 -27.97 -7.83 -4.37
C VAL A 256 -28.75 -6.63 -3.86
N GLN A 257 -29.02 -6.60 -2.56
CA GLN A 257 -29.57 -5.44 -1.89
C GLN A 257 -28.42 -4.68 -1.21
N MET A 258 -28.11 -3.49 -1.69
CA MET A 258 -27.24 -2.56 -0.98
C MET A 258 -28.07 -1.65 -0.09
N LYS A 259 -27.64 -1.47 1.15
CA LYS A 259 -28.28 -0.59 2.11
C LYS A 259 -27.30 0.52 2.51
N ASN A 260 -27.83 1.72 2.68
CA ASN A 260 -27.08 2.83 3.27
C ASN A 260 -26.86 2.61 4.79
N GLN A 261 -26.19 3.55 5.46
CA GLN A 261 -25.94 3.49 6.90
C GLN A 261 -27.23 3.47 7.73
N ASP A 262 -28.33 4.01 7.20
CA ASP A 262 -29.65 4.05 7.83
C ASP A 262 -30.50 2.81 7.52
N GLY A 263 -29.93 1.82 6.83
CA GLY A 263 -30.61 0.55 6.47
C GLY A 263 -31.57 0.65 5.29
N LYS A 264 -31.66 1.80 4.61
CA LYS A 264 -32.51 1.97 3.40
C LYS A 264 -31.83 1.36 2.18
N SER A 265 -32.61 0.67 1.33
CA SER A 265 -32.12 0.16 0.06
C SER A 265 -31.63 1.31 -0.83
N ILE A 266 -30.46 1.11 -1.45
CA ILE A 266 -29.89 2.04 -2.41
C ILE A 266 -30.36 1.64 -3.81
N ASP A 267 -30.89 2.58 -4.58
CA ASP A 267 -31.14 2.40 -6.00
C ASP A 267 -29.83 2.24 -6.78
N MET A 268 -29.71 1.19 -7.58
CA MET A 268 -28.48 0.87 -8.31
C MET A 268 -28.09 1.96 -9.30
N ASN A 269 -29.06 2.60 -9.95
CA ASN A 269 -28.80 3.67 -10.91
C ASN A 269 -28.31 4.94 -10.19
N GLU A 270 -28.88 5.23 -9.00
CA GLU A 270 -28.41 6.32 -8.15
C GLU A 270 -26.96 6.03 -7.69
N MET A 271 -26.65 4.80 -7.32
CA MET A 271 -25.31 4.41 -6.94
C MET A 271 -24.32 4.57 -8.11
N TYR A 272 -24.66 4.15 -9.31
CA TYR A 272 -23.82 4.36 -10.50
C TYR A 272 -23.57 5.84 -10.77
N ARG A 273 -24.60 6.68 -10.73
CA ARG A 273 -24.45 8.15 -10.87
C ARG A 273 -23.52 8.73 -9.80
N ASN A 274 -23.63 8.27 -8.55
CA ASN A 274 -22.78 8.71 -7.47
C ASN A 274 -21.31 8.29 -7.65
N ILE A 275 -21.07 7.07 -8.16
CA ILE A 275 -19.72 6.60 -8.49
C ILE A 275 -19.12 7.44 -9.62
N GLU A 276 -19.87 7.68 -10.70
CA GLU A 276 -19.42 8.50 -11.83
C GLU A 276 -19.09 9.94 -11.40
N LYS A 277 -19.97 10.53 -10.59
CA LYS A 277 -19.75 11.88 -10.04
C LYS A 277 -18.46 11.93 -9.20
N ARG A 278 -18.30 10.99 -8.25
CA ARG A 278 -17.12 10.93 -7.38
C ARG A 278 -15.83 10.68 -8.20
N ALA A 279 -15.86 9.81 -9.19
CA ALA A 279 -14.71 9.54 -10.03
C ALA A 279 -14.26 10.79 -10.81
N LYS A 280 -15.21 11.57 -11.34
CA LYS A 280 -14.94 12.87 -12.00
C LYS A 280 -14.35 13.90 -11.04
N GLU A 281 -14.93 14.02 -9.85
CA GLU A 281 -14.43 14.93 -8.81
C GLU A 281 -13.04 14.51 -8.35
N ASP A 282 -12.79 13.23 -8.15
CA ASP A 282 -11.48 12.70 -7.75
C ASP A 282 -10.43 12.93 -8.84
N GLN A 283 -10.78 12.74 -10.10
CA GLN A 283 -9.88 13.03 -11.22
C GLN A 283 -9.44 14.50 -11.24
N LEU A 284 -10.36 15.43 -10.98
CA LEU A 284 -10.06 16.86 -10.94
C LEU A 284 -9.19 17.24 -9.73
N LYS A 285 -9.49 16.66 -8.54
CA LYS A 285 -8.85 17.01 -7.27
C LYS A 285 -7.65 16.11 -6.91
N ASN A 286 -7.31 15.14 -7.73
CA ASN A 286 -6.21 14.20 -7.52
C ASN A 286 -5.37 14.02 -8.78
N ASN A 287 -5.07 15.15 -9.42
CA ASN A 287 -4.35 15.24 -10.69
C ASN A 287 -2.83 15.26 -10.53
N ASN A 288 -2.31 15.43 -9.31
CA ASN A 288 -0.89 15.56 -9.01
C ASN A 288 -0.32 14.24 -8.46
N LYS A 289 -0.38 13.19 -9.26
CA LYS A 289 0.09 11.84 -8.89
C LYS A 289 1.59 11.80 -8.65
N ILE A 290 2.04 10.91 -7.74
CA ILE A 290 3.46 10.72 -7.43
C ILE A 290 4.27 10.27 -8.66
N GLU A 291 3.68 9.45 -9.53
CA GLU A 291 4.22 9.07 -10.83
C GLU A 291 3.28 9.53 -11.97
N PRO A 292 3.40 10.78 -12.44
CA PRO A 292 2.54 11.26 -13.52
C PRO A 292 2.57 10.37 -14.77
N ASP A 293 3.72 9.73 -15.04
CA ASP A 293 3.89 8.90 -16.22
C ASP A 293 3.08 7.59 -16.18
N LEU A 294 2.72 7.12 -15.00
CA LEU A 294 1.90 5.92 -14.84
C LEU A 294 0.41 6.18 -15.12
N PHE A 295 -0.05 7.40 -14.88
CA PHE A 295 -1.46 7.79 -14.92
C PHE A 295 -1.85 8.66 -16.14
N LYS A 296 -0.98 8.70 -17.15
CA LYS A 296 -1.21 9.37 -18.45
C LYS A 296 -1.82 8.46 -19.50
#